data_54ff65d2267779106ecac220ca2237f6
#
_entry.id   54ff65d2267779106ecac220ca2237f6
#
_cell.length_a   1.000
_cell.length_b   1.000
_cell.length_c   1.000
_cell.angle_alpha   90.00
_cell.angle_beta   90.00
_cell.angle_gamma   90.00
#
_symmetry.space_group_name_H-M   'P 1'
#
loop_
_entity.id
_entity.type
_entity.pdbx_description
1 polymer ?
#
loop_
_entity_poly.entity_id
_entity_poly.type
_entity_poly.pdbx_seq_one_letter_code
_entity_poly.pdbx_strand_id
1 'polypeptide(L)'
;MASAMYAGAQTGSNPVEDLPRAAPHAFVVGENFAGMRSQALGLAHRAVWDGTFQPVCPSRVARVALAGPRWLGRPCLRGSEGQMLESHKDLLRSDVVISVGGKGGAIGAALRAHCRPVVPIQNPRQSLARFDLLIACRHDDISGPNVLRCRTALHGLTPA
;
A
#
# COMPACT_ATOMS: atom_id res chain seq x y z
N MET A 1 -12.61 65.63 19.62
CA MET A 1 -13.16 64.44 20.32
C MET A 1 -13.79 63.58 19.27
N ALA A 2 -13.10 62.53 18.81
CA ALA A 2 -13.62 61.55 17.86
C ALA A 2 -13.30 60.17 18.41
N SER A 3 -14.36 59.47 18.83
CA SER A 3 -14.29 58.13 19.34
C SER A 3 -14.44 57.15 18.17
N ALA A 4 -13.40 56.41 17.84
CA ALA A 4 -13.43 55.39 16.82
C ALA A 4 -13.88 54.09 17.43
N MET A 5 -15.06 53.62 17.02
CA MET A 5 -15.58 52.26 17.32
C MET A 5 -14.88 51.27 16.43
N TYR A 6 -14.10 50.40 17.03
CA TYR A 6 -13.54 49.20 16.38
C TYR A 6 -14.61 48.12 16.31
N ALA A 7 -15.16 47.88 15.13
CA ALA A 7 -16.05 46.79 14.86
C ALA A 7 -15.22 45.50 14.78
N GLY A 8 -15.49 44.56 15.71
CA GLY A 8 -14.87 43.24 15.71
C GLY A 8 -15.27 42.42 14.48
N ALA A 9 -14.29 42.03 13.68
CA ALA A 9 -14.46 41.05 12.66
C ALA A 9 -14.69 39.66 13.32
N GLN A 10 -15.90 39.15 13.24
CA GLN A 10 -16.19 37.76 13.55
C GLN A 10 -15.62 36.92 12.43
N THR A 11 -14.50 36.26 12.71
CA THR A 11 -13.99 35.16 11.88
C THR A 11 -14.96 33.99 12.04
N GLY A 12 -15.87 33.88 11.10
CA GLY A 12 -16.72 32.70 10.95
C GLY A 12 -15.82 31.52 10.60
N SER A 13 -15.53 30.69 11.59
CA SER A 13 -15.05 29.34 11.37
C SER A 13 -16.17 28.57 10.67
N ASN A 14 -16.03 28.35 9.36
CA ASN A 14 -16.81 27.33 8.69
C ASN A 14 -16.53 26.01 9.41
N PRO A 15 -17.50 25.35 10.03
CA PRO A 15 -17.35 23.97 10.40
C PRO A 15 -17.30 23.22 9.05
N VAL A 16 -16.12 22.84 8.62
CA VAL A 16 -15.98 21.74 7.66
C VAL A 16 -16.61 20.56 8.41
N GLU A 17 -17.84 20.23 8.04
CA GLU A 17 -18.53 19.07 8.54
C GLU A 17 -17.58 17.88 8.45
N ASP A 18 -17.19 17.37 9.58
CA ASP A 18 -16.39 16.16 9.73
C ASP A 18 -17.31 14.99 9.36
N LEU A 19 -17.61 14.86 8.05
CA LEU A 19 -18.29 13.70 7.52
C LEU A 19 -17.43 12.49 7.88
N PRO A 20 -18.01 11.45 8.50
CA PRO A 20 -17.25 10.28 8.86
C PRO A 20 -16.55 9.75 7.61
N ARG A 21 -15.24 9.96 7.53
CA ARG A 21 -14.43 9.51 6.42
C ARG A 21 -14.53 7.98 6.42
N ALA A 22 -15.03 7.41 5.33
CA ALA A 22 -15.06 5.96 5.17
C ALA A 22 -13.66 5.41 5.47
N ALA A 23 -13.60 4.26 6.16
CA ALA A 23 -12.30 3.66 6.50
C ALA A 23 -11.42 3.57 5.24
N PRO A 24 -10.14 3.92 5.33
CA PRO A 24 -9.24 3.81 4.18
C PRO A 24 -9.22 2.38 3.65
N HIS A 25 -9.19 2.22 2.33
CA HIS A 25 -9.20 0.92 1.69
C HIS A 25 -7.80 0.51 1.24
N ALA A 26 -7.37 -0.70 1.66
CA ALA A 26 -6.10 -1.30 1.29
C ALA A 26 -6.30 -2.36 0.20
N PHE A 27 -5.67 -2.20 -0.95
CA PHE A 27 -5.57 -3.24 -1.96
C PHE A 27 -4.35 -4.12 -1.68
N VAL A 28 -4.59 -5.39 -1.37
CA VAL A 28 -3.55 -6.31 -0.92
C VAL A 28 -3.19 -7.28 -2.04
N VAL A 29 -1.91 -7.30 -2.46
CA VAL A 29 -1.43 -8.19 -3.52
C VAL A 29 -0.33 -9.14 -3.01
N GLY A 30 -0.43 -10.41 -3.35
CA GLY A 30 0.56 -11.39 -2.93
C GLY A 30 0.32 -12.79 -3.46
N GLU A 31 1.27 -13.68 -3.20
CA GLU A 31 1.08 -15.09 -3.50
C GLU A 31 0.01 -15.68 -2.56
N ASN A 32 -0.77 -16.64 -3.07
CA ASN A 32 -1.87 -17.25 -2.31
C ASN A 32 -1.38 -18.26 -1.26
N PHE A 33 -0.42 -17.84 -0.42
CA PHE A 33 -0.01 -18.61 0.75
C PHE A 33 -0.73 -18.09 2.00
N ALA A 34 -1.29 -18.98 2.78
CA ALA A 34 -2.08 -18.62 3.97
C ALA A 34 -1.33 -17.68 4.93
N GLY A 35 -0.04 -17.93 5.18
CA GLY A 35 0.78 -17.08 6.04
C GLY A 35 0.99 -15.67 5.49
N MET A 36 1.24 -15.52 4.18
CA MET A 36 1.41 -14.22 3.54
C MET A 36 0.10 -13.43 3.55
N ARG A 37 -1.00 -14.09 3.20
CA ARG A 37 -2.33 -13.48 3.23
C ARG A 37 -2.70 -13.00 4.63
N SER A 38 -2.46 -13.84 5.66
CA SER A 38 -2.72 -13.48 7.06
C SER A 38 -1.89 -12.28 7.51
N GLN A 39 -0.62 -12.20 7.13
CA GLN A 39 0.22 -11.05 7.47
C GLN A 39 -0.26 -9.75 6.84
N ALA A 40 -0.59 -9.80 5.56
CA ALA A 40 -1.00 -8.62 4.81
C ALA A 40 -2.38 -8.10 5.24
N LEU A 41 -3.35 -8.99 5.40
CA LEU A 41 -4.67 -8.62 5.95
C LEU A 41 -4.58 -8.22 7.42
N GLY A 42 -3.69 -8.86 8.20
CA GLY A 42 -3.44 -8.48 9.59
C GLY A 42 -2.88 -7.07 9.72
N LEU A 43 -2.02 -6.64 8.81
CA LEU A 43 -1.56 -5.24 8.76
C LEU A 43 -2.72 -4.29 8.45
N ALA A 44 -3.50 -4.57 7.42
CA ALA A 44 -4.63 -3.74 7.05
C ALA A 44 -5.63 -3.60 8.21
N HIS A 45 -6.00 -4.72 8.83
CA HIS A 45 -6.89 -4.74 9.99
C HIS A 45 -6.34 -3.94 11.18
N ARG A 46 -5.04 -4.05 11.50
CA ARG A 46 -4.40 -3.28 12.58
C ARG A 46 -4.32 -1.79 12.29
N ALA A 47 -4.25 -1.42 11.03
CA ALA A 47 -4.30 -0.04 10.58
C ALA A 47 -5.73 0.51 10.48
N VAL A 48 -6.74 -0.29 10.85
CA VAL A 48 -8.18 0.05 10.71
C VAL A 48 -8.53 0.37 9.24
N TRP A 49 -7.96 -0.39 8.31
CA TRP A 49 -8.23 -0.30 6.89
C TRP A 49 -9.05 -1.50 6.43
N ASP A 50 -10.02 -1.27 5.57
CA ASP A 50 -10.64 -2.36 4.82
C ASP A 50 -9.62 -2.93 3.83
N GLY A 51 -9.55 -4.26 3.73
CA GLY A 51 -8.55 -4.91 2.90
C GLY A 51 -9.13 -5.94 1.94
N THR A 52 -8.90 -5.77 0.65
CA THR A 52 -9.21 -6.76 -0.39
C THR A 52 -7.94 -7.46 -0.84
N PHE A 53 -7.87 -8.80 -0.67
CA PHE A 53 -6.72 -9.60 -1.09
C PHE A 53 -6.88 -10.12 -2.50
N GLN A 54 -5.92 -9.76 -3.36
CA GLN A 54 -5.81 -10.26 -4.72
C GLN A 54 -4.62 -11.20 -4.85
N PRO A 55 -4.84 -12.50 -5.07
CA PRO A 55 -3.76 -13.44 -5.32
C PRO A 55 -3.10 -13.16 -6.67
N VAL A 56 -1.78 -13.25 -6.72
CA VAL A 56 -1.00 -13.02 -7.93
C VAL A 56 0.07 -14.08 -8.11
N CYS A 57 0.29 -14.51 -9.35
CA CYS A 57 1.30 -15.49 -9.71
C CYS A 57 2.03 -15.08 -11.00
N PRO A 58 2.81 -13.98 -11.00
CA PRO A 58 3.49 -13.51 -12.20
C PRO A 58 4.49 -14.56 -12.69
N SER A 59 4.56 -14.77 -14.00
CA SER A 59 5.54 -15.63 -14.64
C SER A 59 6.97 -15.16 -14.38
N ARG A 60 7.96 -16.02 -14.62
CA ARG A 60 9.36 -15.63 -14.44
C ARG A 60 9.74 -14.44 -15.32
N VAL A 61 9.29 -14.43 -16.56
CA VAL A 61 9.55 -13.34 -17.51
C VAL A 61 8.90 -12.04 -17.04
N ALA A 62 7.63 -12.09 -16.63
CA ALA A 62 6.94 -10.93 -16.08
C ALA A 62 7.66 -10.35 -14.84
N ARG A 63 8.18 -11.19 -13.95
CA ARG A 63 8.94 -10.73 -12.77
C ARG A 63 10.21 -9.97 -13.14
N VAL A 64 10.96 -10.46 -14.13
CA VAL A 64 12.17 -9.78 -14.61
C VAL A 64 11.81 -8.43 -15.23
N ALA A 65 10.76 -8.37 -16.04
CA ALA A 65 10.29 -7.13 -16.64
C ALA A 65 9.76 -6.13 -15.58
N LEU A 66 9.05 -6.60 -14.56
CA LEU A 66 8.57 -5.78 -13.44
C LEU A 66 9.71 -5.26 -12.55
N ALA A 67 10.83 -6.01 -12.46
CA ALA A 67 12.03 -5.57 -11.76
C ALA A 67 12.83 -4.53 -12.56
N GLY A 68 12.65 -4.48 -13.87
CA GLY A 68 13.33 -3.57 -14.77
C GLY A 68 12.84 -2.12 -14.71
N PRO A 69 13.26 -1.29 -15.65
CA PRO A 69 12.80 0.10 -15.74
C PRO A 69 11.27 0.20 -15.82
N ARG A 70 10.71 1.29 -15.29
CA ARG A 70 9.24 1.49 -15.21
C ARG A 70 8.52 1.34 -16.56
N TRP A 71 9.17 1.75 -17.66
CA TRP A 71 8.60 1.62 -19.01
C TRP A 71 8.47 0.16 -19.47
N LEU A 72 9.33 -0.75 -18.96
CA LEU A 72 9.27 -2.18 -19.26
C LEU A 72 8.24 -2.92 -18.41
N GLY A 73 8.01 -2.47 -17.17
CA GLY A 73 7.03 -3.06 -16.26
C GLY A 73 5.57 -2.82 -16.66
N ARG A 74 5.28 -1.66 -17.26
CA ARG A 74 3.92 -1.30 -17.71
C ARG A 74 3.29 -2.29 -18.69
N PRO A 75 3.97 -2.75 -19.76
CA PRO A 75 3.40 -3.76 -20.65
C PRO A 75 3.10 -5.09 -19.97
N CYS A 76 3.89 -5.47 -18.97
CA CYS A 76 3.67 -6.70 -18.21
C CYS A 76 2.44 -6.65 -17.29
N LEU A 77 2.05 -5.46 -16.83
CA LEU A 77 0.78 -5.25 -16.14
C LEU A 77 -0.42 -5.28 -17.11
N ARG A 78 -0.20 -5.13 -18.40
CA ARG A 78 -1.24 -5.25 -19.46
C ARG A 78 -1.48 -6.67 -19.94
N GLY A 79 -0.66 -7.64 -19.55
CA GLY A 79 -0.95 -9.07 -19.75
C GLY A 79 -2.17 -9.51 -18.93
N SER A 80 -2.59 -10.79 -19.08
CA SER A 80 -3.81 -11.30 -18.45
C SER A 80 -3.94 -11.01 -16.95
N GLU A 81 -2.84 -11.09 -16.20
CA GLU A 81 -2.81 -10.74 -14.79
C GLU A 81 -2.87 -9.22 -14.57
N GLY A 82 -2.26 -8.44 -15.43
CA GLY A 82 -2.25 -6.99 -15.34
C GLY A 82 -3.61 -6.39 -15.70
N GLN A 83 -4.28 -6.90 -16.72
CA GLN A 83 -5.65 -6.50 -17.04
C GLN A 83 -6.60 -6.80 -15.89
N MET A 84 -6.41 -7.93 -15.20
CA MET A 84 -7.19 -8.28 -14.04
C MET A 84 -6.95 -7.29 -12.89
N LEU A 85 -5.70 -6.88 -12.65
CA LEU A 85 -5.35 -5.89 -11.63
C LEU A 85 -5.84 -4.49 -12.00
N GLU A 86 -5.63 -4.04 -13.25
CA GLU A 86 -6.07 -2.71 -13.72
C GLU A 86 -7.61 -2.59 -13.75
N SER A 87 -8.30 -3.69 -14.01
CA SER A 87 -9.77 -3.73 -14.04
C SER A 87 -10.39 -3.91 -12.65
N HIS A 88 -9.56 -4.13 -11.62
CA HIS A 88 -10.07 -4.39 -10.29
C HIS A 88 -10.57 -3.09 -9.65
N LYS A 89 -11.89 -3.01 -9.40
CA LYS A 89 -12.53 -1.81 -8.84
C LYS A 89 -11.92 -1.40 -7.50
N ASP A 90 -11.46 -2.38 -6.72
CA ASP A 90 -10.87 -2.15 -5.40
C ASP A 90 -9.49 -1.50 -5.51
N LEU A 91 -8.71 -1.82 -6.54
CA LEU A 91 -7.44 -1.11 -6.81
C LEU A 91 -7.70 0.37 -7.13
N LEU A 92 -8.71 0.66 -7.94
CA LEU A 92 -9.05 2.04 -8.32
C LEU A 92 -9.57 2.86 -7.14
N ARG A 93 -10.15 2.22 -6.14
CA ARG A 93 -10.68 2.83 -4.93
C ARG A 93 -9.72 2.80 -3.75
N SER A 94 -8.62 2.05 -3.85
CA SER A 94 -7.69 1.91 -2.74
C SER A 94 -6.93 3.19 -2.44
N ASP A 95 -6.69 3.43 -1.16
CA ASP A 95 -5.84 4.50 -0.67
C ASP A 95 -4.37 4.06 -0.58
N VAL A 96 -4.15 2.75 -0.42
CA VAL A 96 -2.82 2.15 -0.29
C VAL A 96 -2.78 0.76 -0.94
N VAL A 97 -1.62 0.39 -1.46
CA VAL A 97 -1.34 -0.97 -1.93
C VAL A 97 -0.41 -1.64 -0.93
N ILE A 98 -0.85 -2.75 -0.35
CA ILE A 98 0.00 -3.63 0.46
C ILE A 98 0.44 -4.79 -0.41
N SER A 99 1.74 -4.99 -0.57
CA SER A 99 2.28 -6.13 -1.30
C SER A 99 3.02 -7.08 -0.37
N VAL A 100 2.93 -8.40 -0.59
CA VAL A 100 3.57 -9.38 0.28
C VAL A 100 4.41 -10.38 -0.50
N GLY A 101 5.63 -10.59 0.00
CA GLY A 101 6.61 -11.50 -0.60
C GLY A 101 7.22 -10.98 -1.91
N GLY A 102 8.13 -11.76 -2.50
CA GLY A 102 8.91 -11.32 -3.66
C GLY A 102 8.09 -11.11 -4.94
N LYS A 103 7.08 -11.94 -5.20
CA LYS A 103 6.21 -11.80 -6.38
C LYS A 103 5.23 -10.64 -6.20
N GLY A 104 4.60 -10.53 -5.02
CA GLY A 104 3.77 -9.39 -4.67
C GLY A 104 4.54 -8.08 -4.71
N GLY A 105 5.77 -8.07 -4.19
CA GLY A 105 6.68 -6.92 -4.23
C GLY A 105 6.99 -6.43 -5.65
N ALA A 106 7.20 -7.32 -6.60
CA ALA A 106 7.41 -6.96 -8.01
C ALA A 106 6.19 -6.25 -8.60
N ILE A 107 5.00 -6.77 -8.34
CA ILE A 107 3.74 -6.15 -8.78
C ILE A 107 3.50 -4.82 -8.06
N GLY A 108 3.67 -4.78 -6.73
CA GLY A 108 3.54 -3.56 -5.95
C GLY A 108 4.43 -2.43 -6.47
N ALA A 109 5.71 -2.73 -6.78
CA ALA A 109 6.64 -1.78 -7.36
C ALA A 109 6.17 -1.23 -8.73
N ALA A 110 5.49 -2.03 -9.52
CA ALA A 110 4.90 -1.59 -10.79
C ALA A 110 3.63 -0.75 -10.57
N LEU A 111 2.80 -1.12 -9.60
CA LEU A 111 1.56 -0.40 -9.25
C LEU A 111 1.84 1.00 -8.68
N ARG A 112 3.02 1.25 -8.08
CA ARG A 112 3.39 2.59 -7.62
C ARG A 112 3.35 3.64 -8.74
N ALA A 113 3.55 3.22 -9.99
CA ALA A 113 3.42 4.12 -11.14
C ALA A 113 2.01 4.72 -11.32
N HIS A 114 1.00 4.16 -10.66
CA HIS A 114 -0.38 4.62 -10.67
C HIS A 114 -0.72 5.55 -9.49
N CYS A 115 0.30 6.17 -8.86
CA CYS A 115 0.16 7.21 -7.84
C CYS A 115 -0.49 6.76 -6.52
N ARG A 116 -0.39 5.48 -6.16
CA ARG A 116 -0.79 4.99 -4.83
C ARG A 116 0.45 4.69 -3.98
N PRO A 117 0.42 4.99 -2.68
CA PRO A 117 1.45 4.51 -1.76
C PRO A 117 1.53 2.99 -1.78
N VAL A 118 2.75 2.44 -1.81
CA VAL A 118 2.98 1.00 -1.82
C VAL A 118 3.81 0.60 -0.61
N VAL A 119 3.24 -0.32 0.18
CA VAL A 119 3.84 -0.84 1.41
C VAL A 119 4.08 -2.35 1.27
N PRO A 120 5.28 -2.80 0.90
CA PRO A 120 5.61 -4.22 0.92
C PRO A 120 5.84 -4.73 2.34
N ILE A 121 5.41 -5.97 2.56
CA ILE A 121 5.72 -6.77 3.74
C ILE A 121 6.72 -7.86 3.33
N GLN A 122 7.75 -8.07 4.12
CA GLN A 122 8.91 -8.91 3.85
C GLN A 122 9.78 -8.34 2.72
N ASN A 123 10.91 -8.99 2.47
CA ASN A 123 11.84 -8.56 1.43
C ASN A 123 11.20 -8.68 0.03
N PRO A 124 10.89 -7.57 -0.65
CA PRO A 124 10.24 -7.59 -1.97
C PRO A 124 11.21 -7.99 -3.09
N ARG A 125 12.49 -8.18 -2.78
CA ARG A 125 13.57 -8.47 -3.76
C ARG A 125 13.61 -7.46 -4.91
N GLN A 126 13.35 -6.20 -4.58
CA GLN A 126 13.33 -5.04 -5.46
C GLN A 126 14.11 -3.90 -4.82
N SER A 127 14.48 -2.89 -5.60
CA SER A 127 15.06 -1.67 -5.06
C SER A 127 14.11 -0.97 -4.08
N LEU A 128 14.60 -0.62 -2.89
CA LEU A 128 13.82 0.06 -1.84
C LEU A 128 13.25 1.41 -2.28
N ALA A 129 13.95 2.10 -3.18
CA ALA A 129 13.49 3.37 -3.76
C ALA A 129 12.17 3.26 -4.55
N ARG A 130 11.70 2.05 -4.80
CA ARG A 130 10.43 1.79 -5.50
C ARG A 130 9.23 1.73 -4.56
N PHE A 131 9.43 1.92 -3.26
CA PHE A 131 8.39 1.81 -2.24
C PHE A 131 8.37 3.03 -1.33
N ASP A 132 7.22 3.30 -0.73
CA ASP A 132 7.06 4.42 0.19
C ASP A 132 7.46 4.02 1.60
N LEU A 133 7.07 2.83 2.03
CA LEU A 133 7.43 2.22 3.30
C LEU A 133 7.57 0.73 3.08
N LEU A 134 8.57 0.10 3.68
CA LEU A 134 8.74 -1.35 3.69
C LEU A 134 8.67 -1.85 5.13
N ILE A 135 7.86 -2.88 5.37
CA ILE A 135 7.77 -3.54 6.68
C ILE A 135 8.50 -4.88 6.60
N ALA A 136 9.64 -4.97 7.28
CA ALA A 136 10.50 -6.14 7.29
C ALA A 136 10.57 -6.77 8.67
N CYS A 137 10.63 -8.09 8.74
CA CYS A 137 10.98 -8.80 9.95
C CYS A 137 12.51 -8.82 10.15
N ARG A 138 12.95 -9.07 11.37
CA ARG A 138 14.39 -9.11 11.68
C ARG A 138 15.18 -10.11 10.84
N HIS A 139 14.55 -11.20 10.42
CA HIS A 139 15.16 -12.25 9.60
C HIS A 139 15.27 -11.91 8.11
N ASP A 140 14.61 -10.85 7.66
CA ASP A 140 14.68 -10.42 6.25
C ASP A 140 16.02 -9.75 5.91
N ASP A 141 16.83 -9.40 6.91
CA ASP A 141 18.14 -8.76 6.79
C ASP A 141 18.16 -7.59 5.79
N ILE A 142 17.16 -6.73 5.89
CA ILE A 142 17.00 -5.56 5.03
C ILE A 142 16.90 -4.30 5.87
N SER A 143 17.58 -3.23 5.45
CA SER A 143 17.60 -1.94 6.13
C SER A 143 17.62 -0.80 5.13
N GLY A 144 17.09 0.35 5.53
CA GLY A 144 17.03 1.55 4.69
C GLY A 144 16.20 2.65 5.35
N PRO A 145 16.23 3.85 4.78
CA PRO A 145 15.53 5.00 5.37
C PRO A 145 14.01 4.84 5.38
N ASN A 146 13.47 4.01 4.49
CA ASN A 146 12.04 3.71 4.39
C ASN A 146 11.70 2.28 4.87
N VAL A 147 12.53 1.67 5.74
CA VAL A 147 12.31 0.32 6.26
C VAL A 147 11.91 0.37 7.74
N LEU A 148 10.70 -0.09 8.03
CA LEU A 148 10.23 -0.33 9.39
C LEU A 148 10.51 -1.79 9.76
N ARG A 149 11.37 -2.02 10.75
CA ARG A 149 11.73 -3.36 11.22
C ARG A 149 10.82 -3.82 12.34
N CYS A 150 10.15 -4.93 12.14
CA CYS A 150 9.33 -5.61 13.14
C CYS A 150 10.11 -6.74 13.84
N ARG A 151 9.82 -6.97 15.12
CA ARG A 151 10.42 -8.07 15.89
C ARG A 151 9.87 -9.44 15.46
N THR A 152 8.59 -9.49 15.12
CA THR A 152 7.85 -10.70 14.76
C THR A 152 7.13 -10.51 13.44
N ALA A 153 6.70 -11.61 12.83
CA ALA A 153 5.80 -11.56 11.68
C ALA A 153 4.48 -10.87 12.06
N LEU A 154 3.96 -10.10 11.12
CA LEU A 154 2.63 -9.49 11.27
C LEU A 154 1.57 -10.58 11.15
N HIS A 155 0.60 -10.56 12.02
CA HIS A 155 -0.58 -11.43 11.94
C HIS A 155 -1.76 -10.76 12.64
N GLY A 156 -2.98 -11.16 12.25
CA GLY A 156 -4.22 -10.62 12.78
C GLY A 156 -4.62 -11.16 14.15
N LEU A 157 -3.79 -12.03 14.78
CA LEU A 157 -4.12 -12.59 16.09
C LEU A 157 -4.00 -11.52 17.16
N THR A 158 -5.04 -11.39 17.98
CA THR A 158 -5.03 -10.62 19.21
C THR A 158 -4.74 -11.55 20.39
N PRO A 159 -4.05 -11.09 21.43
CA PRO A 159 -4.04 -11.81 22.69
C PRO A 159 -5.48 -12.02 23.17
N ALA A 160 -5.80 -13.22 23.62
CA ALA A 160 -7.07 -13.53 24.26
C ALA A 160 -7.13 -12.87 25.62
#